data_66f55edf60a437d1f80d8b539b7a6c26
#
_entry.id   66f55edf60a437d1f80d8b539b7a6c26
#
_cell.length_a   1.000
_cell.length_b   1.000
_cell.length_c   1.000
_cell.angle_alpha   90.00
_cell.angle_beta   90.00
_cell.angle_gamma   90.00
#
_symmetry.space_group_name_H-M   'P 1'
#
loop_
_entity.id
_entity.type
_entity.pdbx_description
1 polymer ?
#
loop_
_entity_poly.entity_id
_entity_poly.type
_entity_poly.pdbx_seq_one_letter_code
_entity_poly.pdbx_strand_id
1 'polypeptide(L)'
;AEEYYGCDPNPNTYQRYQEQISSYNKLLSKPKKVTIWRCGAEDLPYHKLPKIDVAFTSPPYFSTEQYNKGGEHQEDQSWHKFNEYDKWRDDFYLPVAEKTMEVSKFMFVNIMDPKIHGVRYRSGDELVDKFKDKFLGQIGMRIMQRPKSDTLFKDEQ
;
A
#
# COMPACT_ATOMS: atom_id res chain seq x y z
N ALA A 1 1.25 -15.14 11.29
CA ALA A 1 0.94 -14.07 12.23
C ALA A 1 -0.23 -14.47 13.12
N GLU A 2 -0.25 -14.04 14.37
CA GLU A 2 -1.40 -14.24 15.28
C GLU A 2 -2.37 -13.06 15.19
N GLU A 3 -1.83 -11.87 15.03
CA GLU A 3 -2.57 -10.62 14.88
C GLU A 3 -2.16 -9.91 13.62
N TYR A 4 -3.11 -9.22 13.01
CA TYR A 4 -2.90 -8.38 11.81
C TYR A 4 -3.56 -7.02 12.02
N TYR A 5 -2.86 -5.99 11.59
CA TYR A 5 -3.31 -4.61 11.63
C TYR A 5 -3.15 -3.97 10.26
N GLY A 6 -4.17 -3.26 9.78
CA GLY A 6 -4.14 -2.61 8.49
C GLY A 6 -5.12 -1.45 8.38
N CYS A 7 -5.08 -0.75 7.26
CA CYS A 7 -6.01 0.32 6.95
C CYS A 7 -6.34 0.35 5.46
N ASP A 8 -7.50 0.86 5.13
CA ASP A 8 -7.94 1.17 3.78
C ASP A 8 -8.91 2.37 3.85
N PRO A 9 -8.72 3.41 3.06
CA PRO A 9 -9.59 4.58 3.09
C PRO A 9 -10.96 4.34 2.45
N ASN A 10 -11.06 3.37 1.52
CA ASN A 10 -12.28 3.12 0.77
C ASN A 10 -13.30 2.36 1.62
N PRO A 11 -14.50 2.91 1.89
CA PRO A 11 -15.52 2.26 2.71
C PRO A 11 -16.02 0.94 2.11
N ASN A 12 -16.09 0.82 0.80
CA ASN A 12 -16.53 -0.42 0.13
C ASN A 12 -15.49 -1.53 0.29
N THR A 13 -14.20 -1.20 0.17
CA THR A 13 -13.10 -2.14 0.40
C THR A 13 -13.06 -2.54 1.88
N TYR A 14 -13.20 -1.58 2.79
CA TYR A 14 -13.26 -1.84 4.23
C TYR A 14 -14.36 -2.83 4.60
N GLN A 15 -15.58 -2.65 4.07
CA GLN A 15 -16.68 -3.56 4.31
C GLN A 15 -16.37 -4.98 3.83
N ARG A 16 -15.80 -5.12 2.62
CA ARG A 16 -15.42 -6.42 2.07
C ARG A 16 -14.34 -7.12 2.91
N TYR A 17 -13.40 -6.37 3.49
CA TYR A 17 -12.43 -6.95 4.43
C TYR A 17 -13.13 -7.54 5.65
N GLN A 18 -14.15 -6.88 6.23
CA GLN A 18 -14.88 -7.42 7.38
C GLN A 18 -15.59 -8.74 7.04
N GLU A 19 -16.20 -8.82 5.87
CA GLU A 19 -16.83 -10.05 5.36
C GLU A 19 -15.80 -11.17 5.14
N GLN A 20 -14.66 -10.86 4.53
CA GLN A 20 -13.55 -11.79 4.32
C GLN A 20 -13.00 -12.32 5.64
N ILE A 21 -12.69 -11.45 6.58
CA ILE A 21 -12.16 -11.81 7.91
C ILE A 21 -13.12 -12.78 8.61
N SER A 22 -14.42 -12.46 8.61
CA SER A 22 -15.43 -13.32 9.19
C SER A 22 -15.47 -14.70 8.52
N SER A 23 -15.44 -14.72 7.19
CA SER A 23 -15.50 -15.98 6.41
C SER A 23 -14.27 -16.84 6.61
N TYR A 24 -13.06 -16.26 6.54
CA TYR A 24 -11.83 -17.01 6.78
C TYR A 24 -11.72 -17.53 8.20
N ASN A 25 -12.08 -16.72 9.20
CA ASN A 25 -12.00 -17.14 10.58
C ASN A 25 -12.93 -18.33 10.92
N LYS A 26 -14.03 -18.49 10.19
CA LYS A 26 -14.89 -19.69 10.32
C LYS A 26 -14.22 -20.98 9.83
N LEU A 27 -13.25 -20.87 8.91
CA LEU A 27 -12.54 -22.01 8.33
C LEU A 27 -11.27 -22.38 9.13
N LEU A 28 -10.82 -21.52 10.02
CA LEU A 28 -9.59 -21.74 10.77
C LEU A 28 -9.88 -22.44 12.09
N SER A 29 -9.03 -23.41 12.46
CA SER A 29 -9.07 -24.06 13.77
C SER A 29 -8.77 -23.08 14.91
N LYS A 30 -7.96 -22.06 14.64
CA LYS A 30 -7.66 -20.93 15.53
C LYS A 30 -7.88 -19.62 14.80
N PRO A 31 -8.99 -18.93 15.04
CA PRO A 31 -9.27 -17.64 14.43
C PRO A 31 -8.15 -16.63 14.67
N LYS A 32 -7.92 -15.77 13.68
CA LYS A 32 -6.91 -14.70 13.75
C LYS A 32 -7.54 -13.40 14.21
N LYS A 33 -6.82 -12.64 15.01
CA LYS A 33 -7.21 -11.29 15.36
C LYS A 33 -6.79 -10.33 14.24
N VAL A 34 -7.78 -9.74 13.59
CA VAL A 34 -7.58 -8.80 12.49
C VAL A 34 -8.27 -7.49 12.80
N THR A 35 -7.53 -6.40 12.73
CA THR A 35 -8.04 -5.06 12.95
C THR A 35 -7.74 -4.22 11.71
N ILE A 36 -8.77 -3.73 11.04
CA ILE A 36 -8.66 -2.83 9.89
C ILE A 36 -9.29 -1.50 10.27
N TRP A 37 -8.58 -0.41 10.04
CA TRP A 37 -9.12 0.94 10.17
C TRP A 37 -9.60 1.47 8.81
N ARG A 38 -10.72 2.17 8.81
CA ARG A 38 -11.22 2.87 7.63
C ARG A 38 -10.58 4.26 7.56
N CYS A 39 -9.34 4.32 7.14
CA CYS A 39 -8.59 5.57 6.96
C CYS A 39 -7.42 5.35 6.00
N GLY A 40 -6.85 6.42 5.49
CA GLY A 40 -5.56 6.39 4.82
C GLY A 40 -4.44 6.04 5.80
N ALA A 41 -3.31 5.58 5.29
CA ALA A 41 -2.15 5.24 6.13
C ALA A 41 -1.59 6.47 6.87
N GLU A 42 -1.74 7.66 6.30
CA GLU A 42 -1.35 8.94 6.92
C GLU A 42 -2.11 9.23 8.23
N ASP A 43 -3.37 8.75 8.31
CA ASP A 43 -4.31 8.97 9.41
C ASP A 43 -4.42 7.76 10.37
N LEU A 44 -3.64 6.70 10.12
CA LEU A 44 -3.64 5.51 10.97
C LEU A 44 -3.24 5.88 12.42
N PRO A 45 -3.97 5.42 13.44
CA PRO A 45 -3.64 5.72 14.82
C PRO A 45 -2.44 4.88 15.32
N TYR A 46 -1.23 5.19 14.82
CA TYR A 46 0.01 4.47 15.13
C TYR A 46 0.27 4.32 16.64
N HIS A 47 -0.12 5.31 17.43
CA HIS A 47 0.01 5.27 18.90
C HIS A 47 -0.84 4.19 19.58
N LYS A 48 -1.83 3.64 18.89
CA LYS A 48 -2.68 2.53 19.38
C LYS A 48 -2.17 1.16 18.94
N LEU A 49 -1.18 1.11 18.07
CA LEU A 49 -0.60 -0.15 17.63
C LEU A 49 0.33 -0.72 18.70
N PRO A 50 0.33 -2.03 18.92
CA PRO A 50 1.38 -2.68 19.70
C PRO A 50 2.69 -2.63 18.89
N LYS A 51 3.79 -3.10 19.49
CA LYS A 51 5.00 -3.37 18.70
C LYS A 51 4.71 -4.47 17.66
N ILE A 52 4.98 -4.15 16.41
CA ILE A 52 4.74 -5.01 15.25
C ILE A 52 6.05 -5.72 14.89
N ASP A 53 6.00 -7.03 14.69
CA ASP A 53 7.20 -7.76 14.26
C ASP A 53 7.57 -7.41 12.82
N VAL A 54 6.58 -7.39 11.92
CA VAL A 54 6.79 -7.15 10.49
C VAL A 54 5.68 -6.25 9.96
N ALA A 55 6.08 -5.13 9.35
CA ALA A 55 5.22 -4.33 8.51
C ALA A 55 5.53 -4.62 7.04
N PHE A 56 4.49 -4.76 6.22
CA PHE A 56 4.60 -4.89 4.77
C PHE A 56 3.64 -3.92 4.10
N THR A 57 4.11 -3.17 3.12
CA THR A 57 3.28 -2.25 2.36
C THR A 57 3.69 -2.19 0.89
N SER A 58 2.68 -2.02 0.03
CA SER A 58 2.84 -1.53 -1.33
C SER A 58 2.10 -0.20 -1.39
N PRO A 59 2.74 0.92 -1.07
CA PRO A 59 2.07 2.21 -1.14
C PRO A 59 1.66 2.50 -2.58
N PRO A 60 0.57 3.25 -2.81
CA PRO A 60 0.21 3.70 -4.15
C PRO A 60 1.41 4.39 -4.81
N TYR A 61 1.77 3.97 -6.03
CA TYR A 61 2.95 4.48 -6.75
C TYR A 61 2.65 5.85 -7.37
N PHE A 62 2.43 6.82 -6.49
CA PHE A 62 1.98 8.17 -6.83
C PHE A 62 0.73 8.13 -7.73
N SER A 63 0.71 8.85 -8.86
CA SER A 63 -0.44 8.90 -9.78
C SER A 63 -0.49 7.78 -10.83
N THR A 64 0.41 6.78 -10.74
CA THR A 64 0.42 5.63 -11.66
C THR A 64 -0.81 4.74 -11.46
N GLU A 65 -1.29 4.67 -10.22
CA GLU A 65 -2.46 3.90 -9.83
C GLU A 65 -3.54 4.86 -9.33
N GLN A 66 -4.52 5.13 -10.18
CA GLN A 66 -5.63 6.02 -9.88
C GLN A 66 -6.87 5.20 -9.50
N TYR A 67 -6.85 4.63 -8.30
CA TYR A 67 -7.95 3.85 -7.78
C TYR A 67 -9.23 4.70 -7.69
N ASN A 68 -10.37 4.12 -8.09
CA ASN A 68 -11.69 4.74 -8.08
C ASN A 68 -11.78 6.07 -8.87
N LYS A 69 -10.94 6.29 -9.88
CA LYS A 69 -11.02 7.47 -10.71
C LYS A 69 -12.39 7.62 -11.35
N GLY A 70 -13.06 8.75 -11.09
CA GLY A 70 -14.42 9.02 -11.55
C GLY A 70 -15.52 8.29 -10.79
N GLY A 71 -15.18 7.53 -9.73
CA GLY A 71 -16.13 6.83 -8.87
C GLY A 71 -16.27 7.47 -7.50
N GLU A 72 -17.14 6.89 -6.67
CA GLU A 72 -17.35 7.30 -5.29
C GLU A 72 -16.06 7.14 -4.46
N HIS A 73 -15.82 8.07 -3.52
CA HIS A 73 -14.67 8.03 -2.58
C HIS A 73 -13.29 8.14 -3.24
N GLN A 74 -13.20 8.70 -4.46
CA GLN A 74 -11.90 8.99 -5.07
C GLN A 74 -11.11 10.04 -4.27
N GLU A 75 -11.80 10.94 -3.59
CA GLU A 75 -11.24 11.98 -2.72
C GLU A 75 -10.46 11.43 -1.53
N ASP A 76 -10.77 10.21 -1.09
CA ASP A 76 -10.08 9.53 -0.01
C ASP A 76 -8.75 8.88 -0.45
N GLN A 77 -8.53 8.79 -1.76
CA GLN A 77 -7.34 8.14 -2.33
C GLN A 77 -6.12 9.06 -2.31
N SER A 78 -4.95 8.50 -2.10
CA SER A 78 -3.70 9.26 -2.01
C SER A 78 -3.36 10.05 -3.27
N TRP A 79 -3.66 9.52 -4.46
CA TRP A 79 -3.42 10.20 -5.74
C TRP A 79 -4.27 11.47 -5.92
N HIS A 80 -5.42 11.53 -5.24
CA HIS A 80 -6.28 12.69 -5.26
C HIS A 80 -5.89 13.72 -4.18
N LYS A 81 -5.60 13.24 -2.95
CA LYS A 81 -5.15 14.08 -1.83
C LYS A 81 -3.79 14.72 -2.09
N PHE A 82 -2.87 13.96 -2.68
CA PHE A 82 -1.48 14.34 -2.92
C PHE A 82 -1.21 14.30 -4.42
N ASN A 83 -1.68 15.30 -5.15
CA ASN A 83 -1.69 15.33 -6.63
C ASN A 83 -0.36 15.75 -7.26
N GLU A 84 0.61 16.23 -6.47
CA GLU A 84 1.96 16.55 -6.88
C GLU A 84 2.95 15.56 -6.26
N TYR A 85 4.01 15.18 -7.01
CA TYR A 85 4.96 14.17 -6.55
C TYR A 85 5.63 14.56 -5.23
N ASP A 86 6.16 15.78 -5.14
CA ASP A 86 6.85 16.24 -3.93
C ASP A 86 5.90 16.24 -2.73
N LYS A 87 4.65 16.67 -2.93
CA LYS A 87 3.64 16.63 -1.88
C LYS A 87 3.29 15.20 -1.48
N TRP A 88 3.13 14.30 -2.45
CA TRP A 88 2.91 12.88 -2.17
C TRP A 88 4.08 12.27 -1.39
N ARG A 89 5.33 12.58 -1.77
CA ARG A 89 6.53 12.12 -1.09
C ARG A 89 6.62 12.63 0.33
N ASP A 90 6.48 13.95 0.52
CA ASP A 90 6.81 14.64 1.77
C ASP A 90 5.66 14.63 2.80
N ASP A 91 4.39 14.62 2.35
CA ASP A 91 3.21 14.64 3.23
C ASP A 91 2.58 13.25 3.44
N PHE A 92 2.88 12.27 2.57
CA PHE A 92 2.30 10.94 2.66
C PHE A 92 3.37 9.84 2.73
N TYR A 93 4.16 9.63 1.66
CA TYR A 93 4.99 8.44 1.50
C TYR A 93 6.07 8.29 2.58
N LEU A 94 6.94 9.29 2.73
CA LEU A 94 8.02 9.25 3.71
C LEU A 94 7.54 9.34 5.16
N PRO A 95 6.55 10.19 5.53
CA PRO A 95 6.00 10.21 6.88
C PRO A 95 5.30 8.92 7.28
N VAL A 96 4.56 8.27 6.36
CA VAL A 96 3.94 6.96 6.62
C VAL A 96 5.01 5.90 6.86
N ALA A 97 6.07 5.88 6.06
CA ALA A 97 7.19 4.96 6.26
C ALA A 97 7.86 5.18 7.62
N GLU A 98 8.11 6.43 8.00
CA GLU A 98 8.71 6.79 9.29
C GLU A 98 7.87 6.31 10.47
N LYS A 99 6.58 6.66 10.52
CA LYS A 99 5.64 6.20 11.56
C LYS A 99 5.55 4.68 11.63
N THR A 100 5.55 4.02 10.48
CA THR A 100 5.49 2.54 10.41
C THR A 100 6.75 1.91 10.99
N MET A 101 7.94 2.45 10.69
CA MET A 101 9.20 1.96 11.26
C MET A 101 9.33 2.21 12.76
N GLU A 102 8.71 3.25 13.31
CA GLU A 102 8.70 3.51 14.75
C GLU A 102 7.97 2.40 15.54
N VAL A 103 6.93 1.82 14.94
CA VAL A 103 6.11 0.78 15.59
C VAL A 103 6.49 -0.63 15.20
N SER A 104 7.30 -0.83 14.16
CA SER A 104 7.66 -2.15 13.64
C SER A 104 9.14 -2.49 13.85
N LYS A 105 9.44 -3.79 14.00
CA LYS A 105 10.81 -4.31 14.07
C LYS A 105 11.45 -4.40 12.69
N PHE A 106 10.69 -4.85 11.70
CA PHE A 106 11.10 -4.91 10.30
C PHE A 106 10.00 -4.31 9.43
N MET A 107 10.42 -3.60 8.39
CA MET A 107 9.50 -3.04 7.39
C MET A 107 9.95 -3.46 5.98
N PHE A 108 9.01 -3.96 5.20
CA PHE A 108 9.19 -4.27 3.79
C PHE A 108 8.32 -3.32 2.97
N VAL A 109 8.94 -2.64 2.04
CA VAL A 109 8.24 -1.73 1.11
C VAL A 109 8.40 -2.25 -0.30
N ASN A 110 7.29 -2.62 -0.92
CA ASN A 110 7.25 -2.91 -2.34
C ASN A 110 6.94 -1.61 -3.08
N ILE A 111 7.92 -1.05 -3.75
CA ILE A 111 7.80 0.24 -4.44
C ILE A 111 8.38 0.16 -5.85
N MET A 112 7.81 0.91 -6.75
CA MET A 112 8.28 1.08 -8.12
C MET A 112 8.54 2.56 -8.38
N ASP A 113 9.59 2.87 -9.12
CA ASP A 113 9.86 4.23 -9.58
C ASP A 113 8.86 4.62 -10.68
N PRO A 114 7.91 5.53 -10.40
CA PRO A 114 6.92 5.91 -11.39
C PRO A 114 7.53 6.76 -12.50
N LYS A 115 7.03 6.54 -13.72
CA LYS A 115 7.35 7.39 -14.87
C LYS A 115 6.09 8.13 -15.31
N ILE A 116 6.05 9.45 -15.13
CA ILE A 116 4.89 10.29 -15.38
C ILE A 116 5.29 11.45 -16.30
N HIS A 117 4.57 11.60 -17.39
CA HIS A 117 4.88 12.60 -18.43
C HIS A 117 6.35 12.60 -18.88
N GLY A 118 6.95 11.40 -18.97
CA GLY A 118 8.35 11.24 -19.37
C GLY A 118 9.38 11.40 -18.26
N VAL A 119 9.02 11.92 -17.10
CA VAL A 119 9.88 12.08 -15.94
C VAL A 119 9.83 10.81 -15.07
N ARG A 120 10.99 10.27 -14.73
CA ARG A 120 11.10 9.16 -13.76
C ARG A 120 11.41 9.72 -12.38
N TYR A 121 10.59 9.36 -11.43
CA TYR A 121 10.79 9.68 -10.01
C TYR A 121 11.43 8.48 -9.32
N ARG A 122 12.42 8.71 -8.46
CA ARG A 122 13.23 7.65 -7.83
C ARG A 122 12.77 7.35 -6.41
N SER A 123 11.50 6.99 -6.26
CA SER A 123 10.85 6.78 -4.97
C SER A 123 11.55 5.74 -4.09
N GLY A 124 12.14 4.70 -4.71
CA GLY A 124 12.92 3.70 -3.99
C GLY A 124 14.20 4.28 -3.40
N ASP A 125 14.95 5.07 -4.20
CA ASP A 125 16.19 5.70 -3.73
C ASP A 125 15.92 6.75 -2.65
N GLU A 126 14.87 7.56 -2.80
CA GLU A 126 14.47 8.57 -1.81
C GLU A 126 14.13 7.94 -0.46
N LEU A 127 13.49 6.77 -0.46
CA LEU A 127 13.24 6.00 0.76
C LEU A 127 14.55 5.53 1.40
N VAL A 128 15.46 4.97 0.59
CA VAL A 128 16.77 4.49 1.06
C VAL A 128 17.60 5.65 1.61
N ASP A 129 17.63 6.77 0.91
CA ASP A 129 18.39 7.96 1.33
C ASP A 129 17.87 8.54 2.65
N LYS A 130 16.54 8.58 2.82
CA LYS A 130 15.90 9.05 4.06
C LYS A 130 16.24 8.16 5.26
N PHE A 131 16.34 6.84 5.05
CA PHE A 131 16.46 5.86 6.13
C PHE A 131 17.70 4.97 6.02
N LYS A 132 18.76 5.48 5.37
CA LYS A 132 19.98 4.68 5.05
C LYS A 132 20.59 3.96 6.26
N ASP A 133 20.52 4.53 7.45
CA ASP A 133 21.08 3.93 8.67
C ASP A 133 20.25 2.70 9.16
N LYS A 134 19.03 2.55 8.66
CA LYS A 134 18.12 1.44 8.95
C LYS A 134 17.92 0.51 7.75
N PHE A 135 18.56 0.82 6.61
CA PHE A 135 18.41 0.05 5.38
C PHE A 135 19.14 -1.28 5.47
N LEU A 136 18.41 -2.38 5.29
CA LEU A 136 18.95 -3.73 5.38
C LEU A 136 19.29 -4.32 4.00
N GLY A 137 18.67 -3.84 2.94
CA GLY A 137 18.89 -4.33 1.58
C GLY A 137 17.65 -4.20 0.70
N GLN A 138 17.84 -4.53 -0.59
CA GLN A 138 16.73 -4.54 -1.55
C GLN A 138 16.75 -5.80 -2.41
N ILE A 139 15.57 -6.20 -2.87
CA ILE A 139 15.38 -7.34 -3.76
C ILE A 139 14.66 -6.82 -5.01
N GLY A 140 15.30 -6.99 -6.17
CA GLY A 140 14.66 -6.69 -7.45
C GLY A 140 13.61 -7.75 -7.79
N MET A 141 12.37 -7.33 -8.08
CA MET A 141 11.33 -8.22 -8.57
C MET A 141 11.09 -7.98 -10.06
N ARG A 142 11.11 -9.07 -10.84
CA ARG A 142 10.73 -9.01 -12.26
C ARG A 142 9.21 -8.94 -12.37
N ILE A 143 8.71 -7.85 -12.91
CA ILE A 143 7.27 -7.71 -13.22
C ILE A 143 7.00 -8.49 -14.52
N MET A 144 6.10 -9.46 -14.47
CA MET A 144 5.59 -10.11 -15.69
C MET A 144 4.72 -9.12 -16.45
N GLN A 145 4.96 -8.99 -17.76
CA GLN A 145 4.08 -8.21 -18.61
C GLN A 145 2.72 -8.90 -18.65
N ARG A 146 1.65 -8.15 -18.39
CA ARG A 146 0.29 -8.65 -18.63
C ARG A 146 0.14 -8.92 -20.14
N PRO A 147 -0.47 -10.04 -20.55
CA PRO A 147 -0.84 -10.24 -21.94
C PRO A 147 -1.68 -9.04 -22.39
N LYS A 148 -1.39 -8.51 -23.58
CA LYS A 148 -2.25 -7.47 -24.18
C LYS A 148 -3.62 -8.10 -24.39
N SER A 149 -4.69 -7.42 -24.02
CA SER A 149 -6.08 -7.91 -24.11
C SER A 149 -6.47 -8.36 -25.53
N ASP A 150 -5.82 -7.84 -26.55
CA ASP A 150 -6.09 -8.16 -27.95
C ASP A 150 -5.64 -9.56 -28.39
N THR A 151 -4.92 -10.30 -27.53
CA THR A 151 -4.45 -11.66 -27.85
C THR A 151 -5.32 -12.76 -27.26
N LEU A 152 -6.25 -12.45 -26.35
CA LEU A 152 -7.07 -13.44 -25.66
C LEU A 152 -8.40 -13.77 -26.35
N PHE A 153 -8.81 -13.05 -27.42
CA PHE A 153 -10.11 -13.20 -28.07
C PHE A 153 -10.05 -13.32 -29.60
N LYS A 154 -8.92 -13.76 -30.18
CA LYS A 154 -8.80 -13.92 -31.65
C LYS A 154 -9.00 -15.33 -32.20
N ASP A 155 -9.33 -16.31 -31.38
CA ASP A 155 -9.46 -17.70 -31.81
C ASP A 155 -10.89 -18.27 -31.76
N GLU A 156 -11.93 -17.44 -31.84
CA GLU A 156 -13.29 -17.92 -32.06
C GLU A 156 -14.01 -17.07 -33.13
N GLN A 157 -13.66 -17.33 -34.41
CA GLN A 157 -14.53 -17.10 -35.57
C GLN A 157 -14.26 -18.16 -36.62
#